data_5fb6ba6461aa23d8f2e578909cc146cf
#
_entry.id   5fb6ba6461aa23d8f2e578909cc146cf
#
_cell.length_a   1.000
_cell.length_b   1.000
_cell.length_c   1.000
_cell.angle_alpha   90.00
_cell.angle_beta   90.00
_cell.angle_gamma   90.00
#
_symmetry.space_group_name_H-M   'P 1'
#
loop_
_entity.id
_entity.type
_entity.pdbx_description
1 polymer ?
#
loop_
_entity_poly.entity_id
_entity_poly.type
_entity_poly.pdbx_seq_one_letter_code
_entity_poly.pdbx_strand_id
1 'polypeptide(L)'
;MNAAGRLSLYGAGVVVAFGGAFGIAAAVVPDSAVANWTAAADDSSMADHAGMTGEDTAETATIPGVSLSGYGYELSPIAAPTGTGESGELSFQILDADGTALTAYESSHEKDLHLIVVRTDGTQFRHVHPTLDEATGTWTTSWEWTEAGSYRIYADFVPDVADGPDKVTLTRTVDVAGAFTPNPATATSTTSEVDGYTVTLDGDLTAGESSELTLSVTRDAVSYTHLTLPTKRIV
;
A
#
# COMPACT_ATOMS: atom_id res chain seq x y z
N MET A 1 -46.52 7.56 18.83
CA MET A 1 -46.33 7.05 17.46
C MET A 1 -45.80 5.62 17.54
N ASN A 2 -46.45 4.69 16.90
CA ASN A 2 -46.00 3.28 16.83
C ASN A 2 -44.80 3.16 15.85
N ALA A 3 -44.11 2.00 15.89
CA ALA A 3 -42.90 1.77 15.06
C ALA A 3 -43.18 1.94 13.55
N ALA A 4 -44.37 1.53 13.08
CA ALA A 4 -44.77 1.68 11.68
C ALA A 4 -44.87 3.15 11.27
N GLY A 5 -45.40 4.03 12.14
CA GLY A 5 -45.50 5.48 11.84
C GLY A 5 -44.13 6.16 11.80
N ARG A 6 -43.17 5.70 12.62
CA ARG A 6 -41.78 6.20 12.57
C ARG A 6 -41.06 5.76 11.30
N LEU A 7 -41.26 4.53 10.87
CA LEU A 7 -40.67 3.99 9.65
C LEU A 7 -41.20 4.69 8.40
N SER A 8 -42.53 4.95 8.36
CA SER A 8 -43.15 5.70 7.26
C SER A 8 -42.66 7.13 7.17
N LEU A 9 -42.48 7.81 8.31
CA LEU A 9 -41.95 9.17 8.35
C LEU A 9 -40.49 9.24 7.89
N TYR A 10 -39.68 8.25 8.30
CA TYR A 10 -38.31 8.11 7.85
C TYR A 10 -38.22 7.85 6.33
N GLY A 11 -39.01 6.90 5.83
CA GLY A 11 -39.12 6.61 4.40
C GLY A 11 -39.51 7.83 3.56
N ALA A 12 -40.53 8.60 4.03
CA ALA A 12 -40.92 9.85 3.36
C ALA A 12 -39.80 10.89 3.37
N GLY A 13 -39.07 11.02 4.47
CA GLY A 13 -37.91 11.92 4.59
C GLY A 13 -36.77 11.56 3.61
N VAL A 14 -36.47 10.28 3.47
CA VAL A 14 -35.48 9.78 2.52
C VAL A 14 -35.86 10.07 1.08
N VAL A 15 -37.14 9.81 0.71
CA VAL A 15 -37.64 10.08 -0.64
C VAL A 15 -37.57 11.58 -0.96
N VAL A 16 -37.95 12.46 -0.03
CA VAL A 16 -37.85 13.92 -0.23
C VAL A 16 -36.41 14.39 -0.35
N ALA A 17 -35.51 13.86 0.47
CA ALA A 17 -34.09 14.24 0.42
C ALA A 17 -33.43 13.79 -0.88
N PHE A 18 -33.61 12.55 -1.30
CA PHE A 18 -33.05 12.02 -2.54
C PHE A 18 -33.75 12.61 -3.79
N GLY A 19 -35.06 12.71 -3.79
CA GLY A 19 -35.82 13.31 -4.89
C GLY A 19 -35.51 14.80 -5.07
N GLY A 20 -35.34 15.54 -3.98
CA GLY A 20 -34.92 16.94 -4.00
C GLY A 20 -33.49 17.10 -4.50
N ALA A 21 -32.56 16.30 -4.02
CA ALA A 21 -31.16 16.30 -4.47
C ALA A 21 -31.04 15.96 -5.96
N PHE A 22 -31.80 14.96 -6.42
CA PHE A 22 -31.83 14.55 -7.82
C PHE A 22 -32.43 15.66 -8.72
N GLY A 23 -33.51 16.32 -8.28
CA GLY A 23 -34.13 17.44 -9.02
C GLY A 23 -33.17 18.64 -9.10
N ILE A 24 -32.44 18.97 -8.07
CA ILE A 24 -31.41 20.03 -8.08
C ILE A 24 -30.25 19.66 -9.00
N ALA A 25 -29.79 18.43 -8.94
CA ALA A 25 -28.71 17.96 -9.81
C ALA A 25 -29.09 18.05 -11.29
N ALA A 26 -30.31 17.65 -11.65
CA ALA A 26 -30.83 17.77 -13.01
C ALA A 26 -30.99 19.22 -13.51
N ALA A 27 -31.14 20.18 -12.59
CA ALA A 27 -31.27 21.60 -12.95
C ALA A 27 -29.93 22.35 -13.04
N VAL A 28 -28.86 21.81 -12.39
CA VAL A 28 -27.56 22.49 -12.26
C VAL A 28 -26.47 21.82 -13.11
N VAL A 29 -26.59 20.53 -13.40
CA VAL A 29 -25.60 19.78 -14.21
C VAL A 29 -25.97 19.95 -15.69
N PRO A 30 -25.10 20.54 -16.52
CA PRO A 30 -25.38 20.67 -17.97
C PRO A 30 -25.51 19.29 -18.63
N ASP A 31 -26.42 19.14 -19.57
CA ASP A 31 -26.62 17.90 -20.35
C ASP A 31 -25.33 17.42 -21.00
N SER A 32 -24.42 18.34 -21.37
CA SER A 32 -23.11 18.01 -21.92
C SER A 32 -22.19 17.31 -20.92
N ALA A 33 -22.29 17.62 -19.63
CA ALA A 33 -21.48 16.92 -18.60
C ALA A 33 -21.99 15.50 -18.38
N VAL A 34 -23.31 15.30 -18.41
CA VAL A 34 -23.93 13.97 -18.33
C VAL A 34 -23.59 13.15 -19.58
N ALA A 35 -23.70 13.77 -20.78
CA ALA A 35 -23.35 13.11 -22.04
C ALA A 35 -21.88 12.69 -22.10
N ASN A 36 -20.96 13.54 -21.62
CA ASN A 36 -19.54 13.19 -21.57
C ASN A 36 -19.24 12.07 -20.58
N TRP A 37 -19.95 12.01 -19.46
CA TRP A 37 -19.80 10.96 -18.47
C TRP A 37 -20.38 9.63 -18.96
N THR A 38 -21.56 9.65 -19.60
CA THR A 38 -22.15 8.45 -20.22
C THR A 38 -21.34 7.98 -21.42
N ALA A 39 -20.80 8.88 -22.25
CA ALA A 39 -19.92 8.50 -23.36
C ALA A 39 -18.60 7.87 -22.85
N ALA A 40 -18.02 8.39 -21.77
CA ALA A 40 -16.85 7.79 -21.12
C ALA A 40 -17.17 6.44 -20.46
N ALA A 41 -18.39 6.25 -19.98
CA ALA A 41 -18.87 4.96 -19.44
C ALA A 41 -19.19 3.95 -20.57
N ASP A 42 -19.68 4.42 -21.71
CA ASP A 42 -19.97 3.58 -22.90
C ASP A 42 -18.67 3.19 -23.63
N ASP A 43 -17.64 4.04 -23.63
CA ASP A 43 -16.31 3.70 -24.19
C ASP A 43 -15.53 2.72 -23.29
N SER A 44 -15.93 2.60 -22.02
CA SER A 44 -15.50 1.56 -21.08
C SER A 44 -16.50 0.39 -21.02
N SER A 45 -17.52 0.36 -21.88
CA SER A 45 -18.56 -0.66 -21.85
C SER A 45 -18.07 -1.99 -22.40
N MET A 46 -18.20 -2.97 -21.62
CA MET A 46 -18.44 -4.41 -21.72
C MET A 46 -18.98 -4.97 -23.07
N ALA A 47 -19.05 -4.18 -24.14
CA ALA A 47 -19.52 -4.66 -25.45
C ALA A 47 -18.42 -5.41 -26.23
N ASP A 48 -17.15 -5.30 -25.83
CA ASP A 48 -16.01 -6.02 -26.45
C ASP A 48 -15.73 -7.39 -25.82
N HIS A 49 -16.42 -7.77 -24.75
CA HIS A 49 -16.23 -9.08 -24.11
C HIS A 49 -17.04 -10.24 -24.71
N ALA A 50 -17.89 -10.00 -25.71
CA ALA A 50 -18.68 -11.05 -26.33
C ALA A 50 -17.95 -11.82 -27.46
N GLY A 51 -16.69 -11.52 -27.73
CA GLY A 51 -15.90 -12.13 -28.83
C GLY A 51 -14.59 -12.81 -28.44
N MET A 52 -14.17 -12.76 -27.17
CA MET A 52 -12.94 -13.39 -26.72
C MET A 52 -13.19 -14.74 -26.05
N THR A 53 -13.34 -15.78 -26.84
CA THR A 53 -12.99 -17.15 -26.44
C THR A 53 -11.49 -17.36 -26.70
N GLY A 54 -10.67 -16.66 -25.97
CA GLY A 54 -9.22 -16.82 -25.92
C GLY A 54 -8.80 -16.49 -24.50
N GLU A 55 -8.11 -17.42 -23.84
CA GLU A 55 -7.47 -17.27 -22.55
C GLU A 55 -6.36 -16.20 -22.62
N ASP A 56 -6.73 -14.94 -22.78
CA ASP A 56 -5.89 -13.82 -22.37
C ASP A 56 -6.35 -13.41 -20.97
N THR A 57 -5.72 -13.99 -19.96
CA THR A 57 -5.68 -13.40 -18.62
C THR A 57 -5.11 -12.00 -18.80
N ALA A 58 -5.98 -10.98 -18.83
CA ALA A 58 -5.55 -9.59 -18.70
C ALA A 58 -4.73 -9.52 -17.41
N GLU A 59 -3.42 -9.47 -17.53
CA GLU A 59 -2.54 -9.14 -16.42
C GLU A 59 -3.02 -7.78 -15.90
N THR A 60 -3.78 -7.82 -14.82
CA THR A 60 -4.15 -6.60 -14.10
C THR A 60 -2.84 -5.95 -13.74
N ALA A 61 -2.51 -4.81 -14.32
CA ALA A 61 -1.27 -4.12 -14.09
C ALA A 61 -1.13 -3.88 -12.58
N THR A 62 -0.36 -4.75 -11.93
CA THR A 62 -0.14 -4.69 -10.50
C THR A 62 0.80 -3.53 -10.23
N ILE A 63 0.35 -2.55 -9.46
CA ILE A 63 1.22 -1.48 -9.00
C ILE A 63 2.00 -2.02 -7.79
N PRO A 64 3.32 -2.18 -7.90
CA PRO A 64 4.12 -2.70 -6.80
C PRO A 64 3.98 -1.86 -5.53
N GLY A 65 3.88 -2.52 -4.38
CA GLY A 65 3.84 -1.86 -3.08
C GLY A 65 2.50 -1.22 -2.69
N VAL A 66 1.42 -1.39 -3.47
CA VAL A 66 0.08 -0.91 -3.10
C VAL A 66 -0.98 -2.00 -3.09
N SER A 67 -0.64 -3.20 -3.55
CA SER A 67 -1.57 -4.31 -3.70
C SER A 67 -1.34 -5.39 -2.65
N LEU A 68 -2.44 -5.98 -2.17
CA LEU A 68 -2.46 -7.14 -1.29
C LEU A 68 -1.96 -8.40 -1.99
N SER A 69 -2.27 -8.51 -3.28
CA SER A 69 -1.91 -9.63 -4.14
C SER A 69 -1.31 -9.13 -5.46
N GLY A 70 -0.46 -9.95 -6.06
CA GLY A 70 0.15 -9.67 -7.35
C GLY A 70 1.03 -10.82 -7.80
N TYR A 71 1.20 -10.99 -9.10
CA TYR A 71 2.02 -12.03 -9.70
C TYR A 71 1.65 -13.46 -9.25
N GLY A 72 0.38 -13.70 -8.92
CA GLY A 72 -0.09 -14.99 -8.40
C GLY A 72 0.17 -15.22 -6.91
N TYR A 73 0.65 -14.22 -6.16
CA TYR A 73 0.89 -14.29 -4.73
C TYR A 73 -0.04 -13.35 -3.95
N GLU A 74 -0.33 -13.72 -2.72
CA GLU A 74 -1.09 -12.93 -1.75
C GLU A 74 -0.37 -12.87 -0.40
N LEU A 75 -0.31 -11.70 0.21
CA LEU A 75 0.14 -11.53 1.59
C LEU A 75 -1.01 -11.91 2.54
N SER A 76 -0.83 -12.97 3.31
CA SER A 76 -1.83 -13.43 4.30
C SER A 76 -2.15 -12.35 5.35
N PRO A 77 -3.23 -12.48 6.12
CA PRO A 77 -3.43 -11.66 7.30
C PRO A 77 -2.19 -11.66 8.21
N ILE A 78 -1.84 -10.48 8.72
CA ILE A 78 -0.74 -10.32 9.66
C ILE A 78 -1.25 -10.61 11.06
N ALA A 79 -0.65 -11.58 11.75
CA ALA A 79 -0.82 -11.75 13.19
C ALA A 79 0.26 -10.94 13.90
N ALA A 80 -0.13 -10.09 14.85
CA ALA A 80 0.77 -9.26 15.64
C ALA A 80 0.07 -8.84 16.95
N PRO A 81 0.79 -8.30 17.96
CA PRO A 81 0.17 -7.69 19.12
C PRO A 81 -0.87 -6.64 18.69
N THR A 82 -2.01 -6.56 19.41
CA THR A 82 -3.13 -5.70 19.00
C THR A 82 -3.05 -4.28 19.56
N GLY A 83 -2.24 -4.08 20.61
CA GLY A 83 -2.07 -2.81 21.30
C GLY A 83 -0.61 -2.39 21.42
N THR A 84 -0.40 -1.18 21.90
CA THR A 84 0.94 -0.63 22.15
C THR A 84 1.55 -1.16 23.44
N GLY A 85 2.89 -1.31 23.49
CA GLY A 85 3.64 -1.77 24.66
C GLY A 85 3.50 -3.26 24.96
N GLU A 86 2.84 -4.02 24.10
CA GLU A 86 2.74 -5.47 24.18
C GLU A 86 3.82 -6.11 23.32
N SER A 87 4.78 -6.79 23.94
CA SER A 87 5.79 -7.57 23.21
C SER A 87 5.19 -8.90 22.78
N GLY A 88 5.43 -9.29 21.53
CA GLY A 88 4.92 -10.54 20.97
C GLY A 88 5.63 -10.89 19.67
N GLU A 89 4.96 -11.65 18.84
CA GLU A 89 5.41 -12.06 17.52
C GLU A 89 4.56 -11.41 16.44
N LEU A 90 5.19 -10.94 15.38
CA LEU A 90 4.54 -10.62 14.13
C LEU A 90 4.78 -11.79 13.18
N SER A 91 3.70 -12.32 12.61
CA SER A 91 3.78 -13.46 11.69
C SER A 91 2.83 -13.33 10.52
N PHE A 92 3.21 -13.93 9.39
CA PHE A 92 2.44 -13.96 8.14
C PHE A 92 2.96 -15.06 7.21
N GLN A 93 2.25 -15.28 6.11
CA GLN A 93 2.65 -16.15 5.01
C GLN A 93 2.51 -15.41 3.69
N ILE A 94 3.26 -15.82 2.69
CA ILE A 94 3.00 -15.50 1.28
C ILE A 94 2.31 -16.73 0.70
N LEU A 95 1.11 -16.53 0.20
CA LEU A 95 0.29 -17.60 -0.38
C LEU A 95 0.37 -17.53 -1.91
N ASP A 96 0.42 -18.67 -2.57
CA ASP A 96 0.27 -18.79 -4.01
C ASP A 96 -1.22 -18.71 -4.44
N ALA A 97 -1.48 -18.84 -5.73
CA ALA A 97 -2.83 -18.78 -6.29
C ALA A 97 -3.77 -19.89 -5.78
N ASP A 98 -3.22 -21.01 -5.32
CA ASP A 98 -3.98 -22.14 -4.74
C ASP A 98 -4.17 -21.98 -3.22
N GLY A 99 -3.64 -20.90 -2.63
CA GLY A 99 -3.68 -20.64 -1.19
C GLY A 99 -2.65 -21.44 -0.39
N THR A 100 -1.65 -22.01 -1.07
CA THR A 100 -0.56 -22.75 -0.44
C THR A 100 0.55 -21.76 -0.04
N ALA A 101 1.12 -21.93 1.16
CA ALA A 101 2.20 -21.07 1.62
C ALA A 101 3.50 -21.34 0.82
N LEU A 102 4.11 -20.28 0.31
CA LEU A 102 5.42 -20.32 -0.33
C LEU A 102 6.49 -20.61 0.72
N THR A 103 7.39 -21.57 0.43
CA THR A 103 8.43 -22.03 1.35
C THR A 103 9.84 -21.86 0.81
N ALA A 104 10.00 -21.45 -0.45
CA ALA A 104 11.28 -21.26 -1.10
C ALA A 104 11.39 -19.85 -1.69
N TYR A 105 12.52 -19.20 -1.42
CA TYR A 105 12.78 -17.82 -1.81
C TYR A 105 14.22 -17.69 -2.30
N GLU A 106 14.44 -16.82 -3.29
CA GLU A 106 15.77 -16.40 -3.68
C GLU A 106 16.26 -15.28 -2.77
N SER A 107 17.50 -15.35 -2.34
CA SER A 107 18.09 -14.33 -1.49
C SER A 107 18.40 -13.06 -2.31
N SER A 108 17.86 -11.93 -1.88
CA SER A 108 18.13 -10.61 -2.42
C SER A 108 18.74 -9.72 -1.35
N HIS A 109 19.93 -9.14 -1.61
CA HIS A 109 20.70 -8.38 -0.61
C HIS A 109 20.93 -9.14 0.69
N GLU A 110 21.32 -10.42 0.57
CA GLU A 110 21.64 -11.35 1.68
C GLU A 110 20.44 -11.75 2.55
N LYS A 111 19.21 -11.48 2.11
CA LYS A 111 17.97 -11.83 2.82
C LYS A 111 16.91 -12.34 1.86
N ASP A 112 16.13 -13.29 2.33
CA ASP A 112 15.08 -13.92 1.55
C ASP A 112 13.78 -13.09 1.54
N LEU A 113 13.61 -12.21 2.55
CA LEU A 113 12.50 -11.28 2.63
C LEU A 113 12.88 -10.02 3.40
N HIS A 114 12.48 -8.87 2.87
CA HIS A 114 12.55 -7.57 3.54
C HIS A 114 11.14 -7.18 3.99
N LEU A 115 10.97 -6.96 5.29
CA LEU A 115 9.72 -6.48 5.86
C LEU A 115 9.86 -5.00 6.23
N ILE A 116 9.09 -4.16 5.58
CA ILE A 116 9.04 -2.73 5.85
C ILE A 116 7.71 -2.42 6.50
N VAL A 117 7.74 -1.71 7.61
CA VAL A 117 6.57 -1.27 8.36
C VAL A 117 6.65 0.23 8.55
N VAL A 118 5.57 0.94 8.23
CA VAL A 118 5.50 2.39 8.40
C VAL A 118 4.08 2.80 8.79
N ARG A 119 3.94 3.70 9.74
CA ARG A 119 2.64 4.26 10.10
C ARG A 119 2.14 5.18 8.97
N THR A 120 0.85 5.28 8.77
CA THR A 120 0.23 6.01 7.64
C THR A 120 0.55 7.51 7.59
N ASP A 121 1.03 8.09 8.68
CA ASP A 121 1.55 9.46 8.73
C ASP A 121 3.03 9.59 8.37
N GLY A 122 3.67 8.51 7.90
CA GLY A 122 5.08 8.48 7.49
C GLY A 122 6.07 8.31 8.64
N THR A 123 5.60 8.15 9.87
CA THR A 123 6.44 7.90 11.05
C THR A 123 6.53 6.42 11.41
N GLN A 124 7.25 6.08 12.49
CA GLN A 124 7.39 4.71 13.00
C GLN A 124 7.92 3.72 11.95
N PHE A 125 8.83 4.19 11.09
CA PHE A 125 9.45 3.35 10.06
C PHE A 125 10.34 2.28 10.71
N ARG A 126 10.17 1.03 10.24
CA ARG A 126 11.03 -0.10 10.61
C ARG A 126 11.30 -0.94 9.36
N HIS A 127 12.56 -1.36 9.20
CA HIS A 127 12.99 -2.31 8.20
C HIS A 127 13.62 -3.50 8.92
N VAL A 128 13.00 -4.66 8.82
CA VAL A 128 13.42 -5.87 9.51
C VAL A 128 13.46 -7.07 8.56
N HIS A 129 14.14 -8.14 8.97
CA HIS A 129 14.26 -9.39 8.22
C HIS A 129 13.67 -10.51 9.08
N PRO A 130 12.42 -10.92 8.84
CA PRO A 130 11.80 -12.05 9.54
C PRO A 130 12.54 -13.36 9.27
N THR A 131 12.29 -14.36 10.10
CA THR A 131 12.77 -15.73 9.92
C THR A 131 11.68 -16.59 9.33
N LEU A 132 12.00 -17.39 8.31
CA LEU A 132 11.11 -18.36 7.69
C LEU A 132 11.14 -19.68 8.46
N ASP A 133 9.96 -20.20 8.78
CA ASP A 133 9.77 -21.63 9.05
C ASP A 133 9.44 -22.33 7.73
N GLU A 134 10.44 -22.99 7.15
CA GLU A 134 10.31 -23.67 5.85
C GLU A 134 9.27 -24.81 5.85
N ALA A 135 8.96 -25.37 7.03
CA ALA A 135 7.99 -26.46 7.13
C ALA A 135 6.54 -25.94 6.95
N THR A 136 6.28 -24.70 7.32
CA THR A 136 4.93 -24.09 7.30
C THR A 136 4.83 -22.92 6.34
N GLY A 137 5.95 -22.38 5.82
CA GLY A 137 5.99 -21.15 5.04
C GLY A 137 5.66 -19.90 5.86
N THR A 138 5.80 -19.97 7.19
CA THR A 138 5.45 -18.87 8.07
C THR A 138 6.68 -18.02 8.37
N TRP A 139 6.56 -16.73 8.09
CA TRP A 139 7.53 -15.72 8.46
C TRP A 139 7.22 -15.16 9.83
N THR A 140 8.25 -15.03 10.68
CA THR A 140 8.11 -14.55 12.06
C THR A 140 9.21 -13.59 12.46
N THR A 141 8.86 -12.61 13.29
CA THR A 141 9.81 -11.71 13.94
C THR A 141 9.27 -11.21 15.28
N SER A 142 10.16 -10.95 16.25
CA SER A 142 9.75 -10.30 17.51
C SER A 142 9.24 -8.91 17.23
N TRP A 143 8.11 -8.53 17.84
CA TRP A 143 7.44 -7.29 17.56
C TRP A 143 6.81 -6.65 18.79
N GLU A 144 6.85 -5.33 18.81
CA GLU A 144 6.14 -4.47 19.75
C GLU A 144 5.77 -3.18 19.04
N TRP A 145 4.53 -2.75 19.18
CA TRP A 145 4.08 -1.46 18.69
C TRP A 145 4.36 -0.38 19.73
N THR A 146 5.10 0.65 19.36
CA THR A 146 5.41 1.79 20.24
C THR A 146 4.29 2.81 20.28
N GLU A 147 3.54 2.96 19.20
CA GLU A 147 2.45 3.91 19.05
C GLU A 147 1.25 3.29 18.34
N ALA A 148 0.05 3.80 18.68
CA ALA A 148 -1.20 3.40 18.05
C ALA A 148 -1.36 4.02 16.64
N GLY A 149 -2.25 3.44 15.84
CA GLY A 149 -2.61 3.93 14.51
C GLY A 149 -2.60 2.85 13.45
N SER A 150 -2.84 3.24 12.21
CA SER A 150 -2.79 2.35 11.07
C SER A 150 -1.38 2.28 10.50
N TYR A 151 -0.89 1.08 10.28
CA TYR A 151 0.44 0.81 9.73
C TYR A 151 0.31 0.12 8.37
N ARG A 152 1.17 0.51 7.44
CA ARG A 152 1.36 -0.18 6.19
C ARG A 152 2.53 -1.13 6.34
N ILE A 153 2.32 -2.39 5.98
CA ILE A 153 3.34 -3.45 6.00
C ILE A 153 3.60 -3.85 4.55
N TYR A 154 4.87 -3.86 4.17
CA TYR A 154 5.33 -4.28 2.86
C TYR A 154 6.23 -5.51 3.02
N ALA A 155 5.89 -6.58 2.32
CA ALA A 155 6.73 -7.76 2.16
C ALA A 155 7.36 -7.71 0.76
N ASP A 156 8.69 -7.65 0.71
CA ASP A 156 9.48 -7.55 -0.51
C ASP A 156 10.36 -8.79 -0.61
N PHE A 157 10.18 -9.59 -1.66
CA PHE A 157 10.80 -10.90 -1.81
C PHE A 157 10.95 -11.32 -3.28
N VAL A 158 11.76 -12.34 -3.52
CA VAL A 158 11.87 -13.05 -4.79
C VAL A 158 11.46 -14.51 -4.57
N PRO A 159 10.40 -15.01 -5.22
CA PRO A 159 10.03 -16.41 -5.11
C PRO A 159 11.02 -17.31 -5.86
N ASP A 160 11.50 -18.39 -5.24
CA ASP A 160 12.33 -19.40 -5.90
C ASP A 160 11.43 -20.38 -6.66
N VAL A 161 10.95 -19.95 -7.83
CA VAL A 161 10.12 -20.75 -8.73
C VAL A 161 10.59 -20.57 -10.17
N ALA A 162 10.54 -21.63 -10.96
CA ALA A 162 10.90 -21.57 -12.38
C ALA A 162 10.00 -20.56 -13.11
N ASP A 163 10.61 -19.69 -13.91
CA ASP A 163 9.93 -18.62 -14.66
C ASP A 163 9.09 -17.66 -13.80
N GLY A 164 9.46 -17.53 -12.50
CA GLY A 164 8.83 -16.62 -11.56
C GLY A 164 9.18 -15.14 -11.80
N PRO A 165 8.51 -14.22 -11.11
CA PRO A 165 8.85 -12.80 -11.18
C PRO A 165 10.19 -12.51 -10.50
N ASP A 166 10.97 -11.60 -11.08
CA ASP A 166 12.26 -11.17 -10.53
C ASP A 166 12.15 -10.53 -9.14
N LYS A 167 10.98 -9.97 -8.83
CA LYS A 167 10.72 -9.31 -7.55
C LYS A 167 9.23 -9.06 -7.33
N VAL A 168 8.76 -9.32 -6.12
CA VAL A 168 7.38 -9.09 -5.69
C VAL A 168 7.37 -8.21 -4.44
N THR A 169 6.55 -7.18 -4.44
CA THR A 169 6.26 -6.36 -3.26
C THR A 169 4.76 -6.37 -3.00
N LEU A 170 4.33 -6.99 -1.92
CA LEU A 170 2.94 -7.03 -1.47
C LEU A 170 2.75 -6.17 -0.23
N THR A 171 1.53 -5.68 -0.02
CA THR A 171 1.27 -4.81 1.12
C THR A 171 -0.06 -5.11 1.80
N ARG A 172 -0.08 -4.90 3.12
CA ARG A 172 -1.28 -5.00 3.95
C ARG A 172 -1.30 -3.90 5.01
N THR A 173 -2.49 -3.49 5.41
CA THR A 173 -2.67 -2.54 6.51
C THR A 173 -2.95 -3.31 7.79
N VAL A 174 -2.37 -2.86 8.90
CA VAL A 174 -2.64 -3.35 10.26
C VAL A 174 -3.00 -2.16 11.13
N ASP A 175 -4.08 -2.31 11.89
CA ASP A 175 -4.53 -1.28 12.84
C ASP A 175 -4.11 -1.67 14.26
N VAL A 176 -3.41 -0.76 14.93
CA VAL A 176 -2.93 -0.91 16.30
C VAL A 176 -3.80 -0.07 17.22
N ALA A 177 -4.45 -0.75 18.18
CA ALA A 177 -5.37 -0.10 19.11
C ALA A 177 -4.65 0.87 20.05
N GLY A 178 -5.33 1.97 20.38
CA GLY A 178 -4.85 2.99 21.32
C GLY A 178 -5.23 4.39 20.89
N ALA A 179 -4.71 5.38 21.61
CA ALA A 179 -4.91 6.78 21.27
C ALA A 179 -3.98 7.17 20.12
N PHE A 180 -4.56 7.36 18.96
CA PHE A 180 -3.82 7.80 17.76
C PHE A 180 -3.77 9.33 17.71
N THR A 181 -2.57 9.85 17.69
CA THR A 181 -2.32 11.26 17.35
C THR A 181 -1.40 11.29 16.14
N PRO A 182 -1.87 11.77 14.97
CA PRO A 182 -1.03 11.86 13.79
C PRO A 182 0.11 12.85 14.05
N ASN A 183 1.28 12.53 13.54
CA ASN A 183 2.43 13.43 13.50
C ASN A 183 2.68 13.85 12.05
N PRO A 184 1.91 14.80 11.52
CA PRO A 184 2.08 15.23 10.14
C PRO A 184 3.45 15.86 9.96
N ALA A 185 4.15 15.50 8.91
CA ALA A 185 5.38 16.20 8.50
C ALA A 185 5.03 17.67 8.22
N THR A 186 5.44 18.56 9.11
CA THR A 186 5.14 20.00 8.98
C THR A 186 6.17 20.76 8.17
N ALA A 187 7.32 20.13 7.89
CA ALA A 187 8.39 20.68 7.07
C ALA A 187 9.07 19.55 6.27
N THR A 188 9.48 19.88 5.05
CA THR A 188 10.39 19.03 4.28
C THR A 188 11.80 19.24 4.79
N SER A 189 12.56 18.14 4.96
CA SER A 189 13.99 18.20 5.27
C SER A 189 14.73 17.37 4.22
N THR A 190 15.82 17.90 3.71
CA THR A 190 16.75 17.18 2.86
C THR A 190 17.93 16.59 3.65
N THR A 191 17.90 16.74 4.98
CA THR A 191 18.93 16.22 5.88
C THR A 191 18.28 15.45 7.03
N SER A 192 18.87 14.30 7.36
CA SER A 192 18.46 13.45 8.49
C SER A 192 19.71 13.00 9.26
N GLU A 193 19.60 12.97 10.57
CA GLU A 193 20.65 12.46 11.44
C GLU A 193 20.16 11.26 12.24
N VAL A 194 20.94 10.17 12.21
CA VAL A 194 20.66 8.96 12.98
C VAL A 194 21.97 8.27 13.36
N ASP A 195 22.11 7.89 14.62
CA ASP A 195 23.27 7.17 15.16
C ASP A 195 24.64 7.79 14.83
N GLY A 196 24.68 9.13 14.76
CA GLY A 196 25.89 9.90 14.43
C GLY A 196 26.20 9.96 12.94
N TYR A 197 25.32 9.42 12.10
CA TYR A 197 25.40 9.62 10.65
C TYR A 197 24.50 10.77 10.24
N THR A 198 25.00 11.59 9.32
CA THR A 198 24.21 12.61 8.62
C THR A 198 23.99 12.14 7.18
N VAL A 199 22.74 12.04 6.79
CA VAL A 199 22.31 11.74 5.43
C VAL A 199 21.77 13.00 4.81
N THR A 200 22.29 13.39 3.66
CA THR A 200 21.85 14.58 2.92
C THR A 200 21.40 14.18 1.52
N LEU A 201 20.27 14.72 1.09
CA LEU A 201 19.74 14.59 -0.26
C LEU A 201 19.87 15.95 -0.96
N ASP A 202 20.67 16.01 -2.02
CA ASP A 202 20.87 17.20 -2.86
C ASP A 202 20.21 16.99 -4.22
N GLY A 203 19.63 18.05 -4.77
CA GLY A 203 18.95 18.08 -6.06
C GLY A 203 17.54 18.64 -5.97
N ASP A 204 17.02 19.07 -7.09
CA ASP A 204 15.68 19.64 -7.21
C ASP A 204 14.75 18.65 -7.90
N LEU A 205 13.53 18.50 -7.35
CA LEU A 205 12.48 17.68 -7.92
C LEU A 205 11.45 18.56 -8.62
N THR A 206 11.23 18.29 -9.91
CA THR A 206 10.17 18.90 -10.70
C THR A 206 9.14 17.85 -11.07
N ALA A 207 7.87 18.10 -10.73
CA ALA A 207 6.78 17.17 -11.04
C ALA A 207 6.68 16.94 -12.56
N GLY A 208 6.61 15.67 -12.96
CA GLY A 208 6.51 15.26 -14.36
C GLY A 208 7.82 15.28 -15.14
N GLU A 209 8.97 15.58 -14.51
CA GLU A 209 10.30 15.55 -15.11
C GLU A 209 11.22 14.55 -14.40
N SER A 210 12.27 14.10 -15.09
CA SER A 210 13.35 13.34 -14.46
C SER A 210 14.32 14.30 -13.81
N SER A 211 14.72 14.01 -12.59
CA SER A 211 15.69 14.80 -11.83
C SER A 211 16.88 13.93 -11.43
N GLU A 212 18.03 14.55 -11.28
CA GLU A 212 19.20 13.91 -10.67
C GLU A 212 19.24 14.27 -9.19
N LEU A 213 19.32 13.25 -8.32
CA LEU A 213 19.46 13.41 -6.88
C LEU A 213 20.78 12.79 -6.42
N THR A 214 21.48 13.48 -5.55
CA THR A 214 22.69 12.98 -4.91
C THR A 214 22.42 12.69 -3.43
N LEU A 215 22.60 11.45 -3.03
CA LEU A 215 22.56 11.04 -1.63
C LEU A 215 23.97 10.98 -1.07
N SER A 216 24.22 11.73 -0.02
CA SER A 216 25.51 11.77 0.69
C SER A 216 25.33 11.25 2.11
N VAL A 217 26.23 10.38 2.56
CA VAL A 217 26.27 9.88 3.93
C VAL A 217 27.60 10.24 4.56
N THR A 218 27.57 10.96 5.68
CA THR A 218 28.75 11.37 6.42
C THR A 218 28.62 10.97 7.90
N ARG A 219 29.78 10.72 8.54
CA ARG A 219 29.88 10.57 10.00
C ARG A 219 31.14 11.31 10.46
N ASP A 220 31.01 12.14 11.48
CA ASP A 220 32.14 12.95 12.03
C ASP A 220 32.84 13.75 10.91
N ALA A 221 32.09 14.31 9.95
CA ALA A 221 32.56 15.00 8.75
C ALA A 221 33.38 14.14 7.76
N VAL A 222 33.40 12.82 7.95
CA VAL A 222 34.01 11.89 6.99
C VAL A 222 32.93 11.35 6.04
N SER A 223 33.14 11.50 4.74
CA SER A 223 32.23 10.99 3.72
C SER A 223 32.35 9.46 3.63
N TYR A 224 31.21 8.77 3.73
CA TYR A 224 31.15 7.31 3.57
C TYR A 224 30.66 6.89 2.19
N THR A 225 29.72 7.63 1.60
CA THR A 225 29.12 7.27 0.32
C THR A 225 28.59 8.51 -0.40
N HIS A 226 28.81 8.56 -1.72
CA HIS A 226 28.07 9.42 -2.65
C HIS A 226 27.36 8.52 -3.64
N LEU A 227 26.02 8.54 -3.66
CA LEU A 227 25.19 7.83 -4.61
C LEU A 227 24.40 8.85 -5.44
N THR A 228 24.55 8.80 -6.75
CA THR A 228 23.71 9.55 -7.66
C THR A 228 22.54 8.66 -8.08
N LEU A 229 21.33 9.07 -7.76
CA LEU A 229 20.10 8.34 -8.07
C LEU A 229 19.38 9.03 -9.23
N PRO A 230 19.31 8.42 -10.43
CA PRO A 230 18.41 8.89 -11.46
C PRO A 230 16.96 8.62 -11.02
N THR A 231 16.14 9.65 -10.92
CA THR A 231 14.71 9.48 -10.68
C THR A 231 14.01 9.19 -11.99
N LYS A 232 13.20 8.13 -12.02
CA LYS A 232 12.28 7.92 -13.13
C LYS A 232 11.12 8.91 -13.01
N ARG A 233 10.66 9.41 -14.17
CA ARG A 233 9.48 10.26 -14.27
C ARG A 233 8.30 9.55 -13.61
N ILE A 234 7.72 10.18 -12.58
CA ILE A 234 6.43 9.78 -12.02
C ILE A 234 5.37 10.51 -12.87
N VAL A 235 4.58 9.72 -13.59
CA VAL A 235 3.47 10.22 -14.42
C VAL A 235 2.24 10.32 -13.54
#